data_ae521d59eab7e0fc5998ba8e334d8708
#
_entry.id   ae521d59eab7e0fc5998ba8e334d8708
#
_cell.length_a   1.000
_cell.length_b   1.000
_cell.length_c   1.000
_cell.angle_alpha   90.00
_cell.angle_beta   90.00
_cell.angle_gamma   90.00
#
_symmetry.space_group_name_H-M   'P 1'
#
loop_
_entity.id
_entity.type
_entity.pdbx_description
1 polymer ?
#
loop_
_entity_poly.entity_id
_entity_poly.type
_entity_poly.pdbx_seq_one_letter_code
_entity_poly.pdbx_strand_id
1 'polypeptide(L)'
;MPLNFATYYDAVINWEKRLARELPLLVELARRAGGRVLVPACGTGGHVVALARQGFDVLGFDADEGMVETTRRKIAAATAEILAASGRAEARLLTMEDATTLPAEFGAAFCLGNPLPGLPGRDRLLSALRGVASALAPGGTFLTQNLNYDLRWKQKVSQFPLLTGETPGEEILLVKVAEYHADYINFHAMFLAREKPAGKWQAHPRTSRQIPLFQKLLIDLATQAGLGGFMFWGDFARPPFDIEKSHDLVLVARKL
;
A
#
# COMPACT_ATOMS: atom_id res chain seq x y z
N MET A 1 -16.58 8.47 20.48
CA MET A 1 -16.33 7.18 19.82
C MET A 1 -14.84 7.10 19.48
N PRO A 2 -14.20 5.93 19.58
CA PRO A 2 -12.84 5.81 19.10
C PRO A 2 -12.80 6.18 17.61
N LEU A 3 -11.76 6.93 17.21
CA LEU A 3 -11.55 7.37 15.83
C LEU A 3 -11.51 6.15 14.89
N ASN A 4 -12.39 6.10 13.92
CA ASN A 4 -12.30 5.11 12.86
C ASN A 4 -11.35 5.62 11.77
N PHE A 5 -10.03 5.47 12.02
CA PHE A 5 -8.96 5.90 11.12
C PHE A 5 -9.16 5.39 9.69
N ALA A 6 -9.61 4.15 9.53
CA ALA A 6 -9.85 3.55 8.22
C ALA A 6 -10.95 4.28 7.44
N THR A 7 -12.04 4.70 8.11
CA THR A 7 -13.11 5.48 7.47
C THR A 7 -12.61 6.84 7.00
N TYR A 8 -11.85 7.56 7.82
CA TYR A 8 -11.32 8.87 7.45
C TYR A 8 -10.27 8.77 6.35
N TYR A 9 -9.40 7.75 6.43
CA TYR A 9 -8.44 7.47 5.36
C TYR A 9 -9.16 7.22 4.03
N ASP A 10 -10.18 6.38 4.05
CA ASP A 10 -10.95 6.02 2.86
C ASP A 10 -11.68 7.20 2.24
N ALA A 11 -12.21 8.09 3.07
CA ALA A 11 -12.93 9.29 2.63
C ALA A 11 -12.02 10.30 1.89
N VAL A 12 -10.73 10.39 2.24
CA VAL A 12 -9.81 11.35 1.61
C VAL A 12 -9.04 10.77 0.42
N ILE A 13 -9.11 9.46 0.18
CA ILE A 13 -8.49 8.83 -0.99
C ILE A 13 -9.44 8.84 -2.17
N ASN A 14 -9.06 9.50 -3.26
CA ASN A 14 -9.78 9.39 -4.53
C ASN A 14 -9.47 8.03 -5.18
N TRP A 15 -10.25 7.00 -4.79
CA TRP A 15 -10.06 5.63 -5.27
C TRP A 15 -10.26 5.49 -6.78
N GLU A 16 -11.19 6.24 -7.38
CA GLU A 16 -11.42 6.19 -8.82
C GLU A 16 -10.15 6.62 -9.58
N LYS A 17 -9.63 7.81 -9.26
CA LYS A 17 -8.40 8.33 -9.88
C LYS A 17 -7.19 7.42 -9.61
N ARG A 18 -7.08 6.89 -8.40
CA ARG A 18 -5.98 6.02 -8.01
C ARG A 18 -6.01 4.70 -8.79
N LEU A 19 -7.15 4.04 -8.83
CA LEU A 19 -7.30 2.77 -9.53
C LEU A 19 -7.18 2.93 -11.05
N ALA A 20 -7.70 4.02 -11.64
CA ALA A 20 -7.52 4.31 -13.06
C ALA A 20 -6.04 4.36 -13.46
N ARG A 21 -5.17 4.86 -12.56
CA ARG A 21 -3.72 4.93 -12.78
C ARG A 21 -3.01 3.60 -12.55
N GLU A 22 -3.38 2.89 -11.47
CA GLU A 22 -2.59 1.77 -10.95
C GLU A 22 -3.05 0.41 -11.51
N LEU A 23 -4.37 0.22 -11.65
CA LEU A 23 -4.96 -1.08 -11.99
C LEU A 23 -4.51 -1.67 -13.34
N PRO A 24 -4.33 -0.90 -14.43
CA PRO A 24 -3.91 -1.48 -15.71
C PRO A 24 -2.60 -2.26 -15.60
N LEU A 25 -1.59 -1.72 -14.91
CA LEU A 25 -0.32 -2.40 -14.69
C LEU A 25 -0.47 -3.63 -13.79
N LEU A 26 -1.23 -3.51 -12.71
CA LEU A 26 -1.44 -4.62 -11.75
C LEU A 26 -2.13 -5.80 -12.43
N VAL A 27 -3.16 -5.53 -13.24
CA VAL A 27 -3.88 -6.55 -14.03
C VAL A 27 -2.95 -7.23 -15.04
N GLU A 28 -2.13 -6.47 -15.76
CA GLU A 28 -1.14 -7.02 -16.70
C GLU A 28 -0.17 -7.97 -16.01
N LEU A 29 0.42 -7.52 -14.89
CA LEU A 29 1.38 -8.33 -14.14
C LEU A 29 0.74 -9.57 -13.51
N ALA A 30 -0.48 -9.44 -12.95
CA ALA A 30 -1.21 -10.57 -12.37
C ALA A 30 -1.55 -11.63 -13.44
N ARG A 31 -2.02 -11.21 -14.62
CA ARG A 31 -2.31 -12.13 -15.74
C ARG A 31 -1.07 -12.87 -16.23
N ARG A 32 0.08 -12.17 -16.34
CA ARG A 32 1.35 -12.79 -16.75
C ARG A 32 1.90 -13.76 -15.72
N ALA A 33 1.72 -13.45 -14.45
CA ALA A 33 2.20 -14.30 -13.36
C ALA A 33 1.31 -15.55 -13.17
N GLY A 34 0.01 -15.44 -13.46
CA GLY A 34 -0.97 -16.48 -13.19
C GLY A 34 -1.21 -16.69 -11.69
N GLY A 35 -2.10 -17.62 -11.34
CA GLY A 35 -2.38 -17.97 -9.95
C GLY A 35 -3.11 -16.87 -9.15
N ARG A 36 -3.03 -16.99 -7.82
CA ARG A 36 -3.64 -16.07 -6.87
C ARG A 36 -2.85 -14.77 -6.76
N VAL A 37 -3.53 -13.70 -6.35
CA VAL A 37 -2.91 -12.39 -6.11
C VAL A 37 -2.91 -12.07 -4.63
N LEU A 38 -1.75 -11.64 -4.12
CA LEU A 38 -1.57 -11.18 -2.75
C LEU A 38 -1.48 -9.65 -2.71
N VAL A 39 -2.16 -9.02 -1.76
CA VAL A 39 -2.07 -7.57 -1.52
C VAL A 39 -1.66 -7.33 -0.07
N PRO A 40 -0.33 -7.32 0.22
CA PRO A 40 0.20 -7.00 1.54
C PRO A 40 -0.05 -5.55 1.90
N ALA A 41 -0.34 -5.26 3.18
CA ALA A 41 -0.73 -3.94 3.67
C ALA A 41 -1.85 -3.32 2.83
N CYS A 42 -2.94 -4.08 2.65
CA CYS A 42 -4.02 -3.73 1.73
C CYS A 42 -4.83 -2.49 2.14
N GLY A 43 -4.62 -1.99 3.35
CA GLY A 43 -5.35 -0.85 3.90
C GLY A 43 -6.85 -1.10 3.87
N THR A 44 -7.61 -0.16 3.32
CA THR A 44 -9.08 -0.25 3.19
C THR A 44 -9.56 -1.06 1.97
N GLY A 45 -8.67 -1.81 1.30
CA GLY A 45 -9.02 -2.84 0.33
C GLY A 45 -9.43 -2.38 -1.07
N GLY A 46 -9.21 -1.12 -1.44
CA GLY A 46 -9.57 -0.65 -2.78
C GLY A 46 -8.97 -1.49 -3.91
N HIS A 47 -7.69 -1.86 -3.80
CA HIS A 47 -7.04 -2.74 -4.78
C HIS A 47 -7.54 -4.18 -4.72
N VAL A 48 -7.84 -4.71 -3.53
CA VAL A 48 -8.36 -6.07 -3.35
C VAL A 48 -9.65 -6.24 -4.13
N VAL A 49 -10.61 -5.33 -3.91
CA VAL A 49 -11.91 -5.36 -4.60
C VAL A 49 -11.75 -5.12 -6.10
N ALA A 50 -10.90 -4.15 -6.49
CA ALA A 50 -10.70 -3.82 -7.90
C ALA A 50 -10.09 -5.00 -8.69
N LEU A 51 -9.10 -5.69 -8.14
CA LEU A 51 -8.49 -6.87 -8.76
C LEU A 51 -9.47 -8.05 -8.82
N ALA A 52 -10.24 -8.28 -7.74
CA ALA A 52 -11.26 -9.33 -7.73
C ALA A 52 -12.36 -9.10 -8.78
N ARG A 53 -12.78 -7.85 -9.02
CA ARG A 53 -13.68 -7.46 -10.13
C ARG A 53 -13.07 -7.69 -11.52
N GLN A 54 -11.76 -7.92 -11.63
CA GLN A 54 -11.09 -8.31 -12.88
C GLN A 54 -10.94 -9.83 -13.04
N GLY A 55 -11.57 -10.62 -12.16
CA GLY A 55 -11.59 -12.08 -12.21
C GLY A 55 -10.46 -12.77 -11.47
N PHE A 56 -9.68 -12.04 -10.65
CA PHE A 56 -8.61 -12.66 -9.86
C PHE A 56 -9.11 -13.24 -8.53
N ASP A 57 -8.45 -14.28 -8.04
CA ASP A 57 -8.54 -14.74 -6.65
C ASP A 57 -7.53 -13.94 -5.81
N VAL A 58 -8.04 -13.05 -4.95
CA VAL A 58 -7.24 -12.04 -4.25
C VAL A 58 -7.30 -12.24 -2.75
N LEU A 59 -6.13 -12.37 -2.11
CA LEU A 59 -5.99 -12.24 -0.67
C LEU A 59 -5.36 -10.89 -0.33
N GLY A 60 -6.10 -10.03 0.36
CA GLY A 60 -5.57 -8.84 1.03
C GLY A 60 -5.28 -9.11 2.49
N PHE A 61 -4.23 -8.51 3.04
CA PHE A 61 -4.02 -8.51 4.48
C PHE A 61 -3.43 -7.18 4.97
N ASP A 62 -3.73 -6.85 6.21
CA ASP A 62 -3.20 -5.68 6.89
C ASP A 62 -3.01 -5.99 8.37
N ALA A 63 -2.10 -5.29 9.02
CA ALA A 63 -1.86 -5.41 10.46
C ALA A 63 -2.84 -4.59 11.31
N ASP A 64 -3.59 -3.68 10.71
CA ASP A 64 -4.61 -2.84 11.35
C ASP A 64 -5.99 -3.47 11.18
N GLU A 65 -6.64 -3.83 12.30
CA GLU A 65 -7.94 -4.48 12.33
C GLU A 65 -9.04 -3.61 11.67
N GLY A 66 -9.01 -2.29 11.90
CA GLY A 66 -9.98 -1.37 11.29
C GLY A 66 -9.85 -1.29 9.76
N MET A 67 -8.63 -1.43 9.23
CA MET A 67 -8.37 -1.55 7.80
C MET A 67 -8.97 -2.85 7.24
N VAL A 68 -8.70 -3.98 7.90
CA VAL A 68 -9.22 -5.29 7.51
C VAL A 68 -10.74 -5.34 7.55
N GLU A 69 -11.35 -4.83 8.60
CA GLU A 69 -12.80 -4.70 8.74
C GLU A 69 -13.42 -3.88 7.61
N THR A 70 -12.79 -2.75 7.26
CA THR A 70 -13.23 -1.91 6.14
C THR A 70 -13.09 -2.65 4.80
N THR A 71 -12.01 -3.39 4.61
CA THR A 71 -11.81 -4.25 3.44
C THR A 71 -12.89 -5.31 3.33
N ARG A 72 -13.20 -6.03 4.43
CA ARG A 72 -14.27 -7.04 4.46
C ARG A 72 -15.64 -6.47 4.10
N ARG A 73 -15.96 -5.27 4.61
CA ARG A 73 -17.21 -4.57 4.25
C ARG A 73 -17.29 -4.25 2.76
N LYS A 74 -16.20 -3.79 2.17
CA LYS A 74 -16.13 -3.50 0.72
C LYS A 74 -16.24 -4.78 -0.12
N ILE A 75 -15.60 -5.87 0.29
CA ILE A 75 -15.74 -7.18 -0.37
C ILE A 75 -17.19 -7.61 -0.33
N ALA A 76 -17.85 -7.56 0.83
CA ALA A 76 -19.26 -7.93 0.97
C ALA A 76 -20.17 -7.08 0.08
N ALA A 77 -19.95 -5.77 0.04
CA ALA A 77 -20.72 -4.86 -0.83
C ALA A 77 -20.51 -5.12 -2.33
N ALA A 78 -19.36 -5.65 -2.74
CA ALA A 78 -19.01 -5.93 -4.13
C ALA A 78 -19.19 -7.39 -4.53
N THR A 79 -19.76 -8.25 -3.67
CA THR A 79 -19.82 -9.71 -3.87
C THR A 79 -20.44 -10.09 -5.21
N ALA A 80 -21.55 -9.48 -5.60
CA ALA A 80 -22.24 -9.79 -6.86
C ALA A 80 -21.37 -9.50 -8.08
N GLU A 81 -20.67 -8.36 -8.08
CA GLU A 81 -19.79 -7.95 -9.18
C GLU A 81 -18.54 -8.85 -9.26
N ILE A 82 -17.98 -9.21 -8.11
CA ILE A 82 -16.82 -10.11 -8.00
C ILE A 82 -17.18 -11.49 -8.56
N LEU A 83 -18.33 -12.05 -8.17
CA LEU A 83 -18.80 -13.34 -8.66
C LEU A 83 -19.12 -13.31 -10.16
N ALA A 84 -19.74 -12.22 -10.65
CA ALA A 84 -20.01 -12.06 -12.08
C ALA A 84 -18.72 -12.04 -12.92
N ALA A 85 -17.62 -11.55 -12.36
CA ALA A 85 -16.30 -11.59 -12.98
C ALA A 85 -15.54 -12.91 -12.75
N SER A 86 -16.14 -13.91 -12.10
CA SER A 86 -15.47 -15.15 -11.66
C SER A 86 -14.29 -14.94 -10.72
N GLY A 87 -14.26 -13.79 -10.03
CA GLY A 87 -13.23 -13.46 -9.06
C GLY A 87 -13.54 -13.97 -7.66
N ARG A 88 -12.56 -13.84 -6.78
CA ARG A 88 -12.67 -14.08 -5.34
C ARG A 88 -11.90 -13.03 -4.57
N ALA A 89 -12.34 -12.71 -3.36
CA ALA A 89 -11.63 -11.79 -2.47
C ALA A 89 -11.74 -12.24 -1.02
N GLU A 90 -10.64 -12.14 -0.31
CA GLU A 90 -10.55 -12.39 1.13
C GLU A 90 -9.70 -11.31 1.79
N ALA A 91 -9.98 -10.98 3.07
CA ALA A 91 -9.16 -10.08 3.87
C ALA A 91 -8.82 -10.70 5.23
N ARG A 92 -7.53 -10.69 5.60
CA ARG A 92 -7.02 -11.25 6.85
C ARG A 92 -6.29 -10.20 7.69
N LEU A 93 -6.41 -10.31 8.99
CA LEU A 93 -5.55 -9.60 9.94
C LEU A 93 -4.23 -10.37 10.01
N LEU A 94 -3.17 -9.79 9.45
CA LEU A 94 -1.86 -10.43 9.35
C LEU A 94 -0.78 -9.37 9.15
N THR A 95 0.39 -9.56 9.72
CA THR A 95 1.56 -8.73 9.41
C THR A 95 2.30 -9.25 8.17
N MET A 96 3.15 -8.42 7.56
CA MET A 96 3.96 -8.88 6.42
C MET A 96 4.98 -9.94 6.85
N GLU A 97 5.48 -9.87 8.07
CA GLU A 97 6.39 -10.86 8.65
C GLU A 97 5.73 -12.23 8.80
N ASP A 98 4.47 -12.24 9.24
CA ASP A 98 3.69 -13.47 9.45
C ASP A 98 3.18 -14.07 8.12
N ALA A 99 3.37 -13.40 7.00
CA ALA A 99 3.04 -13.95 5.68
C ALA A 99 3.80 -15.25 5.35
N THR A 100 4.85 -15.59 6.11
CA THR A 100 5.49 -16.93 6.10
C THR A 100 4.53 -18.07 6.42
N THR A 101 3.39 -17.79 7.07
CA THR A 101 2.35 -18.79 7.36
C THR A 101 1.43 -19.07 6.17
N LEU A 102 1.51 -18.27 5.11
CA LEU A 102 0.75 -18.47 3.88
C LEU A 102 1.41 -19.53 2.99
N PRO A 103 0.62 -20.29 2.22
CA PRO A 103 1.20 -21.21 1.24
C PRO A 103 1.92 -20.45 0.11
N ALA A 104 2.96 -21.06 -0.46
CA ALA A 104 3.74 -20.51 -1.57
C ALA A 104 3.01 -20.70 -2.92
N GLU A 105 1.85 -20.06 -3.07
CA GLU A 105 0.94 -20.26 -4.21
C GLU A 105 0.57 -18.97 -4.97
N PHE A 106 1.01 -17.81 -4.47
CA PHE A 106 0.63 -16.53 -5.10
C PHE A 106 1.52 -16.26 -6.32
N GLY A 107 0.90 -16.08 -7.48
CA GLY A 107 1.61 -15.70 -8.71
C GLY A 107 2.10 -14.26 -8.67
N ALA A 108 1.37 -13.37 -8.00
CA ALA A 108 1.76 -11.96 -7.85
C ALA A 108 1.48 -11.45 -6.43
N ALA A 109 2.34 -10.55 -5.94
CA ALA A 109 2.14 -9.79 -4.71
C ALA A 109 2.33 -8.29 -4.95
N PHE A 110 1.35 -7.46 -4.55
CA PHE A 110 1.33 -6.02 -4.78
C PHE A 110 1.29 -5.24 -3.47
N CYS A 111 2.42 -4.65 -3.06
CA CYS A 111 2.59 -3.86 -1.85
C CYS A 111 2.57 -2.36 -2.19
N LEU A 112 1.43 -1.69 -1.98
CA LEU A 112 1.12 -0.39 -2.58
C LEU A 112 0.85 0.69 -1.54
N GLY A 113 1.20 1.94 -1.86
CA GLY A 113 0.90 3.09 -1.01
C GLY A 113 1.94 3.39 0.05
N ASN A 114 3.19 3.00 -0.17
CA ASN A 114 4.34 3.33 0.69
C ASN A 114 4.31 2.69 2.09
N PRO A 115 3.90 1.41 2.27
CA PRO A 115 3.83 0.84 3.61
C PRO A 115 5.20 0.44 4.18
N LEU A 116 6.15 0.02 3.33
CA LEU A 116 7.44 -0.54 3.76
C LEU A 116 8.25 0.41 4.66
N PRO A 117 8.38 1.72 4.38
CA PRO A 117 9.12 2.64 5.24
C PRO A 117 8.57 2.78 6.65
N GLY A 118 7.29 2.45 6.87
CA GLY A 118 6.64 2.46 8.17
C GLY A 118 7.03 1.30 9.09
N LEU A 119 7.74 0.30 8.58
CA LEU A 119 8.24 -0.81 9.38
C LEU A 119 9.46 -0.35 10.21
N PRO A 120 9.48 -0.60 11.54
CA PRO A 120 10.51 -0.07 12.41
C PRO A 120 11.84 -0.85 12.27
N GLY A 121 12.75 -0.26 11.52
CA GLY A 121 14.11 -0.77 11.37
C GLY A 121 14.32 -1.75 10.22
N ARG A 122 15.60 -1.95 9.90
CA ARG A 122 16.06 -2.75 8.77
C ARG A 122 15.67 -4.23 8.91
N ASP A 123 15.77 -4.79 10.12
CA ASP A 123 15.51 -6.22 10.35
C ASP A 123 14.04 -6.57 10.15
N ARG A 124 13.12 -5.73 10.62
CA ARG A 124 11.69 -5.93 10.39
C ARG A 124 11.32 -5.77 8.92
N LEU A 125 11.93 -4.82 8.23
CA LEU A 125 11.74 -4.65 6.79
C LEU A 125 12.22 -5.88 6.02
N LEU A 126 13.37 -6.45 6.37
CA LEU A 126 13.87 -7.70 5.78
C LEU A 126 12.93 -8.87 6.07
N SER A 127 12.47 -8.99 7.32
CA SER A 127 11.53 -10.05 7.72
C SER A 127 10.21 -9.94 6.95
N ALA A 128 9.68 -8.73 6.78
CA ALA A 128 8.48 -8.46 6.00
C ALA A 128 8.65 -8.85 4.52
N LEU A 129 9.76 -8.45 3.90
CA LEU A 129 10.06 -8.83 2.51
C LEU A 129 10.21 -10.35 2.35
N ARG A 130 10.87 -11.04 3.32
CA ARG A 130 10.96 -12.51 3.34
C ARG A 130 9.59 -13.16 3.49
N GLY A 131 8.72 -12.64 4.37
CA GLY A 131 7.37 -13.13 4.54
C GLY A 131 6.57 -13.06 3.23
N VAL A 132 6.57 -11.90 2.58
CA VAL A 132 5.87 -11.73 1.29
C VAL A 132 6.49 -12.62 0.19
N ALA A 133 7.82 -12.66 0.11
CA ALA A 133 8.51 -13.50 -0.88
C ALA A 133 8.25 -15.00 -0.66
N SER A 134 8.12 -15.47 0.59
CA SER A 134 7.82 -16.88 0.87
C SER A 134 6.44 -17.29 0.36
N ALA A 135 5.45 -16.40 0.39
CA ALA A 135 4.11 -16.66 -0.11
C ALA A 135 4.03 -16.70 -1.64
N LEU A 136 4.98 -16.10 -2.35
CA LEU A 136 5.03 -16.17 -3.81
C LEU A 136 5.39 -17.59 -4.28
N ALA A 137 4.76 -18.05 -5.36
CA ALA A 137 5.19 -19.22 -6.10
C ALA A 137 6.59 -18.98 -6.74
N PRO A 138 7.37 -20.02 -7.05
CA PRO A 138 8.62 -19.87 -7.79
C PRO A 138 8.43 -19.05 -9.08
N GLY A 139 9.27 -18.03 -9.30
CA GLY A 139 9.13 -17.10 -10.42
C GLY A 139 7.99 -16.08 -10.28
N GLY A 140 7.25 -16.11 -9.17
CA GLY A 140 6.17 -15.18 -8.88
C GLY A 140 6.62 -13.72 -8.88
N THR A 141 5.73 -12.82 -9.21
CA THR A 141 6.00 -11.38 -9.37
C THR A 141 5.73 -10.62 -8.08
N PHE A 142 6.71 -9.87 -7.59
CA PHE A 142 6.54 -8.87 -6.54
C PHE A 142 6.54 -7.47 -7.14
N LEU A 143 5.58 -6.65 -6.80
CA LEU A 143 5.61 -5.20 -7.08
C LEU A 143 5.43 -4.44 -5.77
N THR A 144 6.28 -3.43 -5.55
CA THR A 144 6.06 -2.45 -4.49
C THR A 144 6.17 -1.03 -5.03
N GLN A 145 5.28 -0.15 -4.55
CA GLN A 145 5.35 1.29 -4.81
C GLN A 145 5.66 2.02 -3.51
N ASN A 146 6.71 2.79 -3.56
CA ASN A 146 7.17 3.64 -2.46
C ASN A 146 7.42 5.06 -2.97
N LEU A 147 7.50 6.02 -2.07
CA LEU A 147 8.01 7.35 -2.40
C LEU A 147 9.50 7.25 -2.74
N ASN A 148 9.97 8.10 -3.64
CA ASN A 148 11.40 8.20 -3.92
C ASN A 148 12.12 8.91 -2.74
N TYR A 149 12.64 8.11 -1.80
CA TYR A 149 13.32 8.64 -0.61
C TYR A 149 14.68 9.25 -0.93
N ASP A 150 15.35 8.86 -2.02
CA ASP A 150 16.61 9.48 -2.45
C ASP A 150 16.39 10.96 -2.77
N LEU A 151 15.36 11.27 -3.58
CA LEU A 151 14.99 12.64 -3.91
C LEU A 151 14.45 13.40 -2.68
N ARG A 152 13.53 12.79 -1.94
CA ARG A 152 12.87 13.43 -0.77
C ARG A 152 13.86 13.74 0.34
N TRP A 153 14.82 12.86 0.58
CA TRP A 153 15.87 13.07 1.56
C TRP A 153 16.78 14.25 1.19
N LYS A 154 17.12 14.37 -0.09
CA LYS A 154 17.91 15.49 -0.63
C LYS A 154 17.14 16.82 -0.51
N GLN A 155 15.88 16.82 -0.87
CA GLN A 155 15.03 18.03 -0.90
C GLN A 155 14.41 18.39 0.45
N LYS A 156 14.39 17.47 1.42
CA LYS A 156 13.71 17.63 2.73
C LYS A 156 12.25 18.09 2.59
N VAL A 157 11.52 17.45 1.68
CA VAL A 157 10.10 17.76 1.43
C VAL A 157 9.29 17.53 2.70
N SER A 158 8.96 18.61 3.41
CA SER A 158 8.29 18.54 4.71
C SER A 158 6.76 18.59 4.61
N GLN A 159 6.22 19.18 3.56
CA GLN A 159 4.78 19.39 3.41
C GLN A 159 4.23 18.56 2.24
N PHE A 160 3.01 18.06 2.41
CA PHE A 160 2.27 17.31 1.40
C PHE A 160 0.98 18.06 1.05
N PRO A 161 0.43 17.81 -0.14
CA PRO A 161 -0.86 18.37 -0.50
C PRO A 161 -1.93 18.03 0.55
N LEU A 162 -2.75 19.02 0.89
CA LEU A 162 -3.94 18.82 1.69
C LEU A 162 -4.89 17.89 0.94
N LEU A 163 -5.36 16.85 1.62
CA LEU A 163 -6.43 16.00 1.11
C LEU A 163 -7.73 16.33 1.82
N THR A 164 -8.80 16.34 1.05
CA THR A 164 -10.16 16.60 1.54
C THR A 164 -11.06 15.43 1.21
N GLY A 165 -12.03 15.18 2.06
CA GLY A 165 -13.03 14.14 1.86
C GLY A 165 -14.24 14.37 2.74
N GLU A 166 -15.21 13.50 2.63
CA GLU A 166 -16.41 13.55 3.45
C GLU A 166 -16.97 12.17 3.73
N THR A 167 -17.65 12.05 4.85
CA THR A 167 -18.57 10.97 5.18
C THR A 167 -20.02 11.50 5.17
N PRO A 168 -21.04 10.67 5.28
CA PRO A 168 -22.43 11.16 5.39
C PRO A 168 -22.65 12.19 6.49
N GLY A 169 -21.88 12.15 7.59
CA GLY A 169 -22.05 13.05 8.74
C GLY A 169 -20.94 14.06 8.94
N GLU A 170 -19.79 13.93 8.24
CA GLU A 170 -18.62 14.75 8.56
C GLU A 170 -17.88 15.23 7.30
N GLU A 171 -17.27 16.42 7.42
CA GLU A 171 -16.22 16.89 6.51
C GLU A 171 -14.86 16.50 7.10
N ILE A 172 -13.93 16.08 6.23
CA ILE A 172 -12.64 15.57 6.65
C ILE A 172 -11.51 16.26 5.87
N LEU A 173 -10.49 16.70 6.59
CA LEU A 173 -9.23 17.19 6.03
C LEU A 173 -8.10 16.28 6.52
N LEU A 174 -7.13 15.97 5.67
CA LEU A 174 -5.90 15.29 6.07
C LEU A 174 -4.70 16.18 5.77
N VAL A 175 -4.06 16.63 6.83
CA VAL A 175 -2.78 17.35 6.79
C VAL A 175 -1.66 16.35 7.04
N LYS A 176 -0.63 16.38 6.20
CA LYS A 176 0.55 15.51 6.33
C LYS A 176 1.82 16.35 6.34
N VAL A 177 2.69 16.07 7.32
CA VAL A 177 3.99 16.74 7.48
C VAL A 177 5.07 15.71 7.74
N ALA A 178 6.26 15.88 7.16
CA ALA A 178 7.44 15.08 7.43
C ALA A 178 8.50 15.90 8.15
N GLU A 179 9.00 15.38 9.25
CA GLU A 179 10.11 15.92 10.02
C GLU A 179 11.32 15.01 9.85
N TYR A 180 12.41 15.54 9.28
CA TYR A 180 13.61 14.78 8.94
C TYR A 180 14.62 14.83 10.09
N HIS A 181 15.00 13.67 10.60
CA HIS A 181 16.08 13.46 11.56
C HIS A 181 17.35 12.92 10.86
N ALA A 182 18.35 12.51 11.62
CA ALA A 182 19.62 12.04 11.07
C ALA A 182 19.48 10.74 10.24
N ASP A 183 18.61 9.81 10.69
CA ASP A 183 18.46 8.44 10.14
C ASP A 183 17.01 7.98 9.97
N TYR A 184 16.04 8.82 10.30
CA TYR A 184 14.61 8.52 10.17
C TYR A 184 13.79 9.78 9.87
N ILE A 185 12.51 9.57 9.57
CA ILE A 185 11.52 10.61 9.32
C ILE A 185 10.35 10.37 10.27
N ASN A 186 9.96 11.38 11.07
CA ASN A 186 8.64 11.40 11.68
C ASN A 186 7.63 11.86 10.65
N PHE A 187 6.67 11.00 10.35
CA PHE A 187 5.58 11.32 9.46
C PHE A 187 4.32 11.57 10.27
N HIS A 188 3.88 12.82 10.28
CA HIS A 188 2.71 13.29 11.00
C HIS A 188 1.52 13.34 10.03
N ALA A 189 0.48 12.59 10.35
CA ALA A 189 -0.81 12.64 9.67
C ALA A 189 -1.85 13.14 10.68
N MET A 190 -2.48 14.28 10.39
CA MET A 190 -3.52 14.84 11.24
C MET A 190 -4.83 14.89 10.46
N PHE A 191 -5.78 14.06 10.87
CA PHE A 191 -7.15 14.21 10.41
C PHE A 191 -7.84 15.29 11.21
N LEU A 192 -8.47 16.23 10.51
CA LEU A 192 -9.40 17.18 11.06
C LEU A 192 -10.79 16.77 10.60
N ALA A 193 -11.70 16.53 11.52
CA ALA A 193 -13.07 16.15 11.22
C ALA A 193 -14.04 17.17 11.80
N ARG A 194 -15.13 17.46 11.09
CA ARG A 194 -16.18 18.39 11.50
C ARG A 194 -17.54 17.82 11.14
N GLU A 195 -18.45 17.72 12.12
CA GLU A 195 -19.85 17.38 11.87
C GLU A 195 -20.55 18.41 10.97
N LYS A 196 -21.32 17.94 9.99
CA LYS A 196 -22.14 18.78 9.12
C LYS A 196 -23.43 19.18 9.84
N PRO A 197 -24.00 20.38 9.59
CA PRO A 197 -23.48 21.45 8.71
C PRO A 197 -22.52 22.42 9.40
N ALA A 198 -22.38 22.46 10.73
CA ALA A 198 -21.71 23.54 11.43
C ALA A 198 -20.99 23.11 12.74
N GLY A 199 -20.57 21.84 12.85
CA GLY A 199 -19.81 21.36 14.01
C GLY A 199 -18.44 22.02 14.15
N LYS A 200 -17.79 21.83 15.30
CA LYS A 200 -16.40 22.27 15.53
C LYS A 200 -15.43 21.26 14.96
N TRP A 201 -14.31 21.75 14.43
CA TRP A 201 -13.20 20.90 14.01
C TRP A 201 -12.58 20.15 15.19
N GLN A 202 -12.45 18.86 15.06
CA GLN A 202 -11.74 17.99 15.99
C GLN A 202 -10.47 17.47 15.32
N ALA A 203 -9.34 17.54 16.01
CA ALA A 203 -8.05 17.12 15.49
C ALA A 203 -7.70 15.70 16.01
N HIS A 204 -7.27 14.83 15.10
CA HIS A 204 -6.87 13.47 15.37
C HIS A 204 -5.47 13.21 14.81
N PRO A 205 -4.41 13.57 15.56
CA PRO A 205 -3.04 13.40 15.12
C PRO A 205 -2.59 11.94 15.23
N ARG A 206 -1.80 11.50 14.24
CA ARG A 206 -1.07 10.24 14.26
C ARG A 206 0.35 10.49 13.77
N THR A 207 1.34 9.99 14.48
CA THR A 207 2.74 10.06 14.09
C THR A 207 3.26 8.66 13.86
N SER A 208 3.96 8.46 12.76
CA SER A 208 4.69 7.23 12.47
C SER A 208 6.15 7.56 12.19
N ARG A 209 7.05 6.75 12.77
CA ARG A 209 8.46 6.80 12.43
C ARG A 209 8.69 5.97 11.18
N GLN A 210 9.34 6.56 10.18
CA GLN A 210 9.65 5.92 8.90
C GLN A 210 11.16 5.89 8.70
N ILE A 211 11.67 4.79 8.15
CA ILE A 211 13.05 4.73 7.66
C ILE A 211 13.09 5.29 6.22
N PRO A 212 14.13 6.06 5.86
CA PRO A 212 14.30 6.48 4.48
C PRO A 212 14.66 5.27 3.61
N LEU A 213 13.66 4.73 2.92
CA LEU A 213 13.82 3.55 2.08
C LEU A 213 14.45 3.94 0.74
N PHE A 214 15.77 4.21 0.76
CA PHE A 214 16.55 4.48 -0.43
C PHE A 214 16.51 3.32 -1.41
N GLN A 215 16.63 3.60 -2.71
CA GLN A 215 16.61 2.57 -3.75
C GLN A 215 17.63 1.45 -3.47
N LYS A 216 18.86 1.82 -3.12
CA LYS A 216 19.93 0.85 -2.80
C LYS A 216 19.54 -0.06 -1.62
N LEU A 217 19.00 0.51 -0.55
CA LEU A 217 18.56 -0.26 0.62
C LEU A 217 17.45 -1.24 0.25
N LEU A 218 16.46 -0.80 -0.56
CA LEU A 218 15.38 -1.66 -1.02
C LEU A 218 15.89 -2.83 -1.86
N ILE A 219 16.82 -2.59 -2.79
CA ILE A 219 17.45 -3.64 -3.60
C ILE A 219 18.19 -4.64 -2.70
N ASP A 220 19.03 -4.15 -1.79
CA ASP A 220 19.84 -4.97 -0.91
C ASP A 220 18.96 -5.91 -0.04
N LEU A 221 17.85 -5.39 0.50
CA LEU A 221 16.93 -6.17 1.32
C LEU A 221 16.05 -7.12 0.50
N ALA A 222 15.58 -6.69 -0.66
CA ALA A 222 14.81 -7.54 -1.57
C ALA A 222 15.65 -8.73 -2.06
N THR A 223 16.94 -8.50 -2.38
CA THR A 223 17.88 -9.58 -2.74
C THR A 223 18.05 -10.57 -1.59
N GLN A 224 18.25 -10.10 -0.36
CA GLN A 224 18.37 -10.93 0.83
C GLN A 224 17.06 -11.70 1.15
N ALA A 225 15.93 -11.21 0.66
CA ALA A 225 14.63 -11.87 0.77
C ALA A 225 14.36 -12.91 -0.34
N GLY A 226 15.31 -13.14 -1.27
CA GLY A 226 15.16 -14.09 -2.37
C GLY A 226 14.40 -13.51 -3.57
N LEU A 227 14.41 -12.19 -3.73
CA LEU A 227 13.85 -11.51 -4.90
C LEU A 227 14.98 -11.04 -5.83
N GLY A 228 14.73 -11.05 -7.14
CA GLY A 228 15.71 -10.64 -8.15
C GLY A 228 15.06 -10.18 -9.45
N GLY A 229 15.87 -9.94 -10.50
CA GLY A 229 15.34 -9.50 -11.80
C GLY A 229 14.66 -8.13 -11.73
N PHE A 230 15.26 -7.20 -11.00
CA PHE A 230 14.68 -5.91 -10.67
C PHE A 230 14.45 -5.02 -11.88
N MET A 231 13.24 -4.44 -11.98
CA MET A 231 12.88 -3.35 -12.86
C MET A 231 12.36 -2.17 -12.03
N PHE A 232 12.67 -0.95 -12.48
CA PHE A 232 12.33 0.28 -11.76
C PHE A 232 11.62 1.26 -12.68
N TRP A 233 10.49 1.78 -12.21
CA TRP A 233 9.71 2.82 -12.89
C TRP A 233 9.43 3.99 -11.96
N GLY A 234 9.27 5.19 -12.55
CA GLY A 234 8.94 6.41 -11.83
C GLY A 234 7.48 6.52 -11.42
N ASP A 235 6.62 5.75 -12.09
CA ASP A 235 5.20 5.59 -11.77
C ASP A 235 4.60 4.35 -12.47
N PHE A 236 3.26 4.18 -12.37
CA PHE A 236 2.53 3.05 -12.96
C PHE A 236 2.40 3.10 -14.49
N ALA A 237 2.65 4.25 -15.15
CA ALA A 237 2.73 4.36 -16.61
C ALA A 237 4.10 3.88 -17.15
N ARG A 238 5.00 3.46 -16.28
CA ARG A 238 6.31 2.87 -16.56
C ARG A 238 7.35 3.80 -17.21
N PRO A 239 7.37 5.11 -16.93
CA PRO A 239 8.55 5.88 -17.32
C PRO A 239 9.78 5.30 -16.57
N PRO A 240 10.97 5.31 -17.17
CA PRO A 240 12.19 4.93 -16.48
C PRO A 240 12.32 5.68 -15.14
N PHE A 241 12.70 4.97 -14.08
CA PHE A 241 12.94 5.61 -12.80
C PHE A 241 14.17 6.52 -12.90
N ASP A 242 13.98 7.78 -12.55
CA ASP A 242 15.05 8.77 -12.40
C ASP A 242 15.12 9.14 -10.92
N ILE A 243 16.23 8.79 -10.27
CA ILE A 243 16.44 8.98 -8.84
C ILE A 243 16.35 10.46 -8.42
N GLU A 244 16.61 11.39 -9.34
CA GLU A 244 16.61 12.83 -9.09
C GLU A 244 15.29 13.54 -9.45
N LYS A 245 14.37 12.85 -10.16
CA LYS A 245 13.14 13.50 -10.68
C LYS A 245 11.88 12.75 -10.36
N SER A 246 11.91 11.40 -10.34
CA SER A 246 10.72 10.61 -10.09
C SER A 246 10.19 10.85 -8.68
N HIS A 247 8.87 11.05 -8.53
CA HIS A 247 8.25 11.21 -7.21
C HIS A 247 8.06 9.88 -6.49
N ASP A 248 7.76 8.83 -7.26
CA ASP A 248 7.60 7.46 -6.78
C ASP A 248 8.73 6.58 -7.26
N LEU A 249 8.95 5.48 -6.55
CA LEU A 249 9.75 4.36 -6.97
C LEU A 249 8.83 3.13 -7.02
N VAL A 250 8.54 2.66 -8.23
CA VAL A 250 7.84 1.40 -8.48
C VAL A 250 8.89 0.35 -8.81
N LEU A 251 9.07 -0.61 -7.90
CA LEU A 251 9.96 -1.75 -8.10
C LEU A 251 9.15 -2.98 -8.47
N VAL A 252 9.58 -3.68 -9.52
CA VAL A 252 9.10 -5.03 -9.86
C VAL A 252 10.26 -6.01 -9.76
N ALA A 253 10.02 -7.16 -9.15
CA ALA A 253 10.98 -8.22 -8.97
C ALA A 253 10.33 -9.60 -9.17
N ARG A 254 11.16 -10.64 -9.25
CA ARG A 254 10.76 -12.05 -9.32
C ARG A 254 11.27 -12.79 -8.09
N LYS A 255 10.48 -13.72 -7.57
CA LYS A 255 10.98 -14.73 -6.63
C LYS A 255 11.98 -15.63 -7.35
N LEU A 256 13.18 -15.77 -6.79
CA LEU A 256 14.27 -16.62 -7.29
C LEU A 256 14.04 -18.09 -6.91
#